data_09e4b78ff72b87fccdf4ebf6009116fb
#
_entry.id   09e4b78ff72b87fccdf4ebf6009116fb
#
_cell.length_a   1.000
_cell.length_b   1.000
_cell.length_c   1.000
_cell.angle_alpha   90.00
_cell.angle_beta   90.00
_cell.angle_gamma   90.00
#
_symmetry.space_group_name_H-M   'P 1'
#
loop_
_entity.id
_entity.type
_entity.pdbx_description
1 polymer ?
#
loop_
_entity_poly.entity_id
_entity_poly.type
_entity_poly.pdbx_seq_one_letter_code
_entity_poly.pdbx_strand_id
1 'polypeptide(L)'
;MKAINNHFNYCQVGVEVLSMSKRIMNEVMCLGEDIGCNMYYQDTDSIHLNYEDVPKLAIAYKKEYDKELIGDYMNQFHIDFDMFDEDGNKIKGLQDICSIEAYFLGKKYIVIHYKHLNNTKMKK
;
A
#
# COMPACT_ATOMS: atom_id res chain seq x y z
N MET A 1 26.68 28.96 -10.36
CA MET A 1 25.44 28.37 -10.92
C MET A 1 25.84 27.44 -12.05
N LYS A 2 25.52 26.13 -11.98
CA LYS A 2 25.65 25.23 -13.13
C LYS A 2 24.53 25.59 -14.12
N ALA A 3 24.88 25.75 -15.39
CA ALA A 3 23.89 26.06 -16.41
C ALA A 3 22.86 24.93 -16.53
N ILE A 4 21.56 25.27 -16.63
CA ILE A 4 20.44 24.33 -16.78
C ILE A 4 20.67 23.34 -17.94
N ASN A 5 21.39 23.78 -18.98
CA ASN A 5 21.71 22.97 -20.17
C ASN A 5 22.64 21.77 -19.91
N ASN A 6 23.23 21.65 -18.72
CA ASN A 6 24.09 20.52 -18.34
C ASN A 6 23.36 19.45 -17.55
N HIS A 7 22.05 19.57 -17.34
CA HIS A 7 21.21 18.57 -16.67
C HIS A 7 20.48 17.75 -17.73
N PHE A 8 20.95 16.55 -18.00
CA PHE A 8 20.26 15.56 -18.84
C PHE A 8 19.18 14.87 -18.00
N ASN A 9 18.09 15.58 -17.71
CA ASN A 9 16.92 14.98 -17.09
C ASN A 9 15.88 14.70 -18.15
N TYR A 10 15.56 13.42 -18.35
CA TYR A 10 14.46 13.00 -19.20
C TYR A 10 13.14 13.24 -18.50
N CYS A 11 12.69 14.50 -18.46
CA CYS A 11 11.44 14.91 -17.79
C CYS A 11 10.23 14.12 -18.32
N GLN A 12 10.22 13.78 -19.61
CA GLN A 12 9.14 13.00 -20.24
C GLN A 12 9.01 11.61 -19.57
N VAL A 13 10.12 10.92 -19.34
CA VAL A 13 10.12 9.60 -18.67
C VAL A 13 9.59 9.73 -17.25
N GLY A 14 10.00 10.76 -16.51
CA GLY A 14 9.50 11.02 -15.15
C GLY A 14 7.98 11.27 -15.12
N VAL A 15 7.47 12.06 -16.06
CA VAL A 15 6.01 12.31 -16.19
C VAL A 15 5.27 11.04 -16.54
N GLU A 16 5.79 10.21 -17.43
CA GLU A 16 5.19 8.95 -17.84
C GLU A 16 5.10 7.97 -16.67
N VAL A 17 6.19 7.76 -15.92
CA VAL A 17 6.21 6.91 -14.73
C VAL A 17 5.21 7.37 -13.68
N LEU A 18 5.17 8.68 -13.39
CA LEU A 18 4.20 9.24 -12.44
C LEU A 18 2.75 9.08 -12.91
N SER A 19 2.52 9.22 -14.22
CA SER A 19 1.17 9.05 -14.80
C SER A 19 0.72 7.60 -14.69
N MET A 20 1.61 6.64 -14.91
CA MET A 20 1.30 5.21 -14.76
C MET A 20 1.02 4.85 -13.29
N SER A 21 1.81 5.36 -12.34
CA SER A 21 1.57 5.17 -10.92
C SER A 21 0.20 5.71 -10.50
N LYS A 22 -0.12 6.95 -10.90
CA LYS A 22 -1.44 7.54 -10.65
C LYS A 22 -2.59 6.74 -11.25
N ARG A 23 -2.38 6.19 -12.44
CA ARG A 23 -3.38 5.36 -13.10
C ARG A 23 -3.70 4.13 -12.26
N ILE A 24 -2.68 3.39 -11.80
CA ILE A 24 -2.86 2.19 -10.97
C ILE A 24 -3.61 2.55 -9.68
N MET A 25 -3.21 3.64 -9.00
CA MET A 25 -3.88 4.11 -7.80
C MET A 25 -5.36 4.44 -8.06
N ASN A 26 -5.66 5.13 -9.15
CA ASN A 26 -7.05 5.47 -9.52
C ASN A 26 -7.87 4.22 -9.86
N GLU A 27 -7.31 3.26 -10.60
CA GLU A 27 -7.97 1.98 -10.91
C GLU A 27 -8.38 1.25 -9.62
N VAL A 28 -7.48 1.19 -8.64
CA VAL A 28 -7.74 0.54 -7.35
C VAL A 28 -8.76 1.31 -6.52
N MET A 29 -8.66 2.64 -6.48
CA MET A 29 -9.58 3.47 -5.70
C MET A 29 -11.01 3.44 -6.25
N CYS A 30 -11.17 3.64 -7.58
CA CYS A 30 -12.49 3.59 -8.20
C CYS A 30 -13.14 2.21 -8.01
N LEU A 31 -12.38 1.13 -8.22
CA LEU A 31 -12.88 -0.21 -8.00
C LEU A 31 -13.23 -0.47 -6.54
N GLY A 32 -12.43 0.05 -5.59
CA GLY A 32 -12.72 -0.05 -4.16
C GLY A 32 -14.01 0.68 -3.78
N GLU A 33 -14.26 1.86 -4.34
CA GLU A 33 -15.53 2.58 -4.17
C GLU A 33 -16.70 1.78 -4.76
N ASP A 34 -16.56 1.24 -5.97
CA ASP A 34 -17.61 0.48 -6.66
C ASP A 34 -18.05 -0.77 -5.88
N ILE A 35 -17.12 -1.44 -5.20
CA ILE A 35 -17.42 -2.61 -4.37
C ILE A 35 -17.69 -2.29 -2.90
N GLY A 36 -17.68 -1.01 -2.52
CA GLY A 36 -18.01 -0.54 -1.18
C GLY A 36 -16.94 -0.78 -0.13
N CYS A 37 -15.66 -0.79 -0.52
CA CYS A 37 -14.55 -0.84 0.43
C CYS A 37 -14.40 0.48 1.20
N ASN A 38 -14.13 0.38 2.50
CA ASN A 38 -13.83 1.56 3.31
C ASN A 38 -12.35 1.91 3.18
N MET A 39 -12.06 2.97 2.44
CA MET A 39 -10.72 3.54 2.33
C MET A 39 -10.58 4.73 3.26
N TYR A 40 -9.61 4.68 4.18
CA TYR A 40 -9.45 5.67 5.25
C TYR A 40 -8.43 6.75 4.91
N TYR A 41 -7.38 6.37 4.20
CA TYR A 41 -6.29 7.29 3.87
C TYR A 41 -5.53 6.82 2.64
N GLN A 42 -5.03 7.79 1.88
CA GLN A 42 -4.17 7.58 0.72
C GLN A 42 -3.02 8.59 0.74
N ASP A 43 -1.82 8.14 0.44
CA ASP A 43 -0.68 9.02 0.16
C ASP A 43 0.11 8.46 -1.03
N THR A 44 0.20 9.22 -2.10
CA THR A 44 0.95 8.99 -3.34
C THR A 44 0.77 7.59 -3.94
N ASP A 45 1.29 6.56 -3.33
CA ASP A 45 1.35 5.15 -3.77
C ASP A 45 0.90 4.15 -2.70
N SER A 46 0.33 4.63 -1.60
CA SER A 46 -0.18 3.81 -0.51
C SER A 46 -1.65 4.06 -0.23
N ILE A 47 -2.36 3.01 0.20
CA ILE A 47 -3.78 3.05 0.58
C ILE A 47 -3.96 2.33 1.91
N HIS A 48 -4.73 2.94 2.82
CA HIS A 48 -5.18 2.33 4.06
C HIS A 48 -6.66 1.98 3.95
N LEU A 49 -6.97 0.70 4.06
CA LEU A 49 -8.33 0.18 3.99
C LEU A 49 -8.55 -0.91 5.04
N ASN A 50 -9.81 -1.34 5.22
CA ASN A 50 -10.11 -2.44 6.11
C ASN A 50 -9.41 -3.72 5.67
N TYR A 51 -8.86 -4.46 6.63
CA TYR A 51 -8.22 -5.76 6.38
C TYR A 51 -9.16 -6.75 5.66
N GLU A 52 -10.44 -6.77 6.04
CA GLU A 52 -11.44 -7.66 5.45
C GLU A 52 -11.79 -7.31 4.00
N ASP A 53 -11.53 -6.08 3.57
CA ASP A 53 -11.82 -5.62 2.21
C ASP A 53 -10.68 -5.91 1.23
N VAL A 54 -9.45 -6.14 1.74
CA VAL A 54 -8.27 -6.46 0.92
C VAL A 54 -8.49 -7.65 -0.02
N PRO A 55 -8.95 -8.83 0.46
CA PRO A 55 -9.18 -9.98 -0.42
C PRO A 55 -10.32 -9.73 -1.41
N LYS A 56 -11.37 -9.00 -1.02
CA LYS A 56 -12.49 -8.66 -1.91
C LYS A 56 -12.00 -7.78 -3.06
N LEU A 57 -11.20 -6.76 -2.74
CA LEU A 57 -10.62 -5.86 -3.71
C LEU A 57 -9.65 -6.59 -4.65
N ALA A 58 -8.83 -7.50 -4.13
CA ALA A 58 -7.91 -8.30 -4.96
C ALA A 58 -8.63 -9.19 -5.96
N ILE A 59 -9.72 -9.84 -5.55
CA ILE A 59 -10.56 -10.67 -6.43
C ILE A 59 -11.24 -9.80 -7.50
N ALA A 60 -11.81 -8.67 -7.12
CA ALA A 60 -12.46 -7.76 -8.04
C ALA A 60 -11.46 -7.18 -9.06
N TYR A 61 -10.27 -6.79 -8.61
CA TYR A 61 -9.21 -6.26 -9.47
C TYR A 61 -8.73 -7.28 -10.49
N LYS A 62 -8.56 -8.55 -10.07
CA LYS A 62 -8.20 -9.64 -10.96
C LYS A 62 -9.30 -9.90 -12.00
N LYS A 63 -10.57 -9.83 -11.60
CA LYS A 63 -11.71 -10.00 -12.51
C LYS A 63 -11.81 -8.90 -13.56
N GLU A 64 -11.56 -7.64 -13.17
CA GLU A 64 -11.73 -6.47 -14.04
C GLU A 64 -10.52 -6.26 -14.96
N TYR A 65 -9.31 -6.40 -14.41
CA TYR A 65 -8.08 -6.05 -15.13
C TYR A 65 -7.22 -7.25 -15.53
N ASP A 66 -7.60 -8.48 -15.15
CA ASP A 66 -6.82 -9.72 -15.36
C ASP A 66 -5.39 -9.64 -14.80
N LYS A 67 -5.23 -8.93 -13.67
CA LYS A 67 -3.95 -8.70 -13.00
C LYS A 67 -4.06 -9.02 -11.52
N GLU A 68 -2.98 -9.55 -10.94
CA GLU A 68 -2.87 -9.72 -9.50
C GLU A 68 -2.60 -8.37 -8.84
N LEU A 69 -3.44 -8.00 -7.86
CA LEU A 69 -3.30 -6.74 -7.12
C LEU A 69 -2.15 -6.79 -6.11
N ILE A 70 -1.99 -7.92 -5.44
CA ILE A 70 -1.05 -8.10 -4.33
C ILE A 70 0.06 -9.06 -4.74
N GLY A 71 1.31 -8.68 -4.48
CA GLY A 71 2.47 -9.51 -4.77
C GLY A 71 3.77 -8.72 -4.70
N ASP A 72 4.87 -9.36 -5.11
CA ASP A 72 6.23 -8.82 -5.03
C ASP A 72 6.74 -8.28 -6.39
N TYR A 73 5.91 -8.30 -7.42
CA TYR A 73 6.29 -7.82 -8.74
C TYR A 73 5.95 -6.34 -8.95
N MET A 74 6.56 -5.74 -9.96
CA MET A 74 6.25 -4.38 -10.37
C MET A 74 4.74 -4.21 -10.64
N ASN A 75 4.19 -3.08 -10.22
CA ASN A 75 2.77 -2.71 -10.29
C ASN A 75 1.84 -3.55 -9.40
N GLN A 76 2.38 -4.24 -8.41
CA GLN A 76 1.62 -4.92 -7.37
C GLN A 76 1.79 -4.19 -6.04
N PHE A 77 0.77 -4.28 -5.21
CA PHE A 77 0.82 -3.77 -3.83
C PHE A 77 1.38 -4.84 -2.90
N HIS A 78 2.10 -4.41 -1.90
CA HIS A 78 2.58 -5.24 -0.80
C HIS A 78 2.42 -4.50 0.52
N ILE A 79 2.55 -5.22 1.62
CA ILE A 79 2.50 -4.62 2.96
C ILE A 79 3.83 -3.91 3.20
N ASP A 80 3.76 -2.61 3.48
CA ASP A 80 4.92 -1.71 3.56
C ASP A 80 5.58 -1.69 4.95
N PHE A 81 5.17 -2.58 5.85
CA PHE A 81 5.68 -2.60 7.21
C PHE A 81 6.53 -3.83 7.48
N ASP A 82 7.78 -3.59 7.83
CA ASP A 82 8.67 -4.60 8.35
C ASP A 82 8.55 -4.63 9.88
N MET A 83 8.25 -5.79 10.45
CA MET A 83 8.45 -6.02 11.88
C MET A 83 9.80 -6.69 12.12
N PHE A 84 10.42 -6.30 13.21
CA PHE A 84 11.66 -6.86 13.70
C PHE A 84 11.39 -7.54 15.04
N ASP A 85 12.03 -8.68 15.29
CA ASP A 85 12.00 -9.32 16.60
C ASP A 85 12.87 -8.53 17.61
N GLU A 86 12.88 -8.97 18.87
CA GLU A 86 13.68 -8.35 19.94
C GLU A 86 15.18 -8.38 19.64
N ASP A 87 15.63 -9.29 18.78
CA ASP A 87 17.02 -9.43 18.32
C ASP A 87 17.33 -8.57 17.09
N GLY A 88 16.36 -7.83 16.55
CA GLY A 88 16.51 -6.94 15.39
C GLY A 88 16.51 -7.66 14.05
N ASN A 89 16.09 -8.92 13.98
CA ASN A 89 15.95 -9.64 12.71
C ASN A 89 14.57 -9.41 12.12
N LYS A 90 14.53 -9.24 10.78
CA LYS A 90 13.27 -9.06 10.05
C LYS A 90 12.44 -10.35 10.10
N ILE A 91 11.23 -10.25 10.63
CA ILE A 91 10.29 -11.37 10.66
C ILE A 91 9.74 -11.58 9.25
N LYS A 92 10.06 -12.72 8.62
CA LYS A 92 9.55 -13.09 7.31
C LYS A 92 8.17 -13.73 7.44
N GLY A 93 7.28 -13.43 6.49
CA GLY A 93 5.94 -14.04 6.44
C GLY A 93 4.82 -13.16 6.99
N LEU A 94 4.99 -11.88 6.93
CA LEU A 94 4.13 -10.84 7.51
C LEU A 94 2.92 -10.45 6.66
N GLN A 95 2.26 -11.38 6.00
CA GLN A 95 0.98 -11.12 5.34
C GLN A 95 -0.17 -10.87 6.33
N ASP A 96 0.09 -11.04 7.64
CA ASP A 96 -0.90 -11.03 8.71
C ASP A 96 -0.75 -9.84 9.68
N ILE A 97 -0.11 -8.74 9.26
CA ILE A 97 -0.09 -7.52 10.07
C ILE A 97 -1.26 -6.63 9.68
N CYS A 98 -2.07 -6.28 10.66
CA CYS A 98 -3.07 -5.23 10.50
C CYS A 98 -2.93 -4.19 11.61
N SER A 99 -3.35 -2.95 11.30
CA SER A 99 -3.51 -1.93 12.33
C SER A 99 -4.76 -2.22 13.14
N ILE A 100 -4.67 -2.06 14.48
CA ILE A 100 -5.82 -2.14 15.38
C ILE A 100 -6.48 -0.78 15.47
N GLU A 101 -5.66 0.26 15.55
CA GLU A 101 -6.08 1.63 15.65
C GLU A 101 -5.20 2.51 14.76
N ALA A 102 -5.82 3.44 14.06
CA ALA A 102 -5.12 4.44 13.28
C ALA A 102 -5.76 5.82 13.51
N TYR A 103 -4.93 6.81 13.77
CA TYR A 103 -5.34 8.20 13.94
C TYR A 103 -4.77 9.02 12.78
N PHE A 104 -5.63 9.54 11.93
CA PHE A 104 -5.25 10.39 10.81
C PHE A 104 -5.38 11.85 11.25
N LEU A 105 -4.28 12.45 11.71
CA LEU A 105 -4.24 13.80 12.29
C LEU A 105 -4.09 14.90 11.23
N GLY A 106 -3.78 14.53 10.00
CA GLY A 106 -3.61 15.46 8.90
C GLY A 106 -2.78 14.84 7.77
N LYS A 107 -2.53 15.63 6.72
CA LYS A 107 -1.72 15.17 5.60
C LYS A 107 -0.32 14.76 6.09
N LYS A 108 0.02 13.48 5.91
CA LYS A 108 1.29 12.86 6.33
C LYS A 108 1.51 12.71 7.85
N TYR A 109 0.50 12.97 8.66
CA TYR A 109 0.54 12.76 10.11
C TYR A 109 -0.40 11.63 10.48
N ILE A 110 0.14 10.43 10.60
CA ILE A 110 -0.59 9.21 10.92
C ILE A 110 0.07 8.56 12.13
N VAL A 111 -0.76 8.20 13.12
CA VAL A 111 -0.34 7.37 14.26
C VAL A 111 -1.05 6.03 14.09
N ILE A 112 -0.29 4.95 14.01
CA ILE A 112 -0.83 3.62 13.77
C ILE A 112 -0.34 2.66 14.86
N HIS A 113 -1.27 1.90 15.40
CA HIS A 113 -0.99 0.81 16.33
C HIS A 113 -1.21 -0.53 15.63
N TYR A 114 -0.16 -1.34 15.54
CA TYR A 114 -0.15 -2.62 14.83
C TYR A 114 -0.32 -3.81 15.75
N LYS A 115 -0.94 -4.87 15.23
CA LYS A 115 -0.99 -6.18 15.86
C LYS A 115 -0.69 -7.26 14.82
N HIS A 116 0.08 -8.26 15.24
CA HIS A 116 0.25 -9.49 14.46
C HIS A 116 -0.93 -10.42 14.70
N LEU A 117 -1.60 -10.86 13.64
CA LEU A 117 -2.82 -11.69 13.75
C LEU A 117 -2.56 -13.09 14.34
N ASN A 118 -1.35 -13.61 14.19
CA ASN A 118 -0.99 -14.96 14.65
C ASN A 118 -0.62 -15.08 16.13
N ASN A 119 -0.63 -14.00 16.90
CA ASN A 119 -0.30 -14.02 18.34
C ASN A 119 -1.51 -14.20 19.26
N THR A 120 -2.56 -14.92 18.80
CA THR A 120 -3.68 -15.31 19.67
C THR A 120 -3.44 -16.69 20.32
N LYS A 121 -2.25 -16.97 20.81
CA LYS A 121 -2.10 -17.95 21.87
C LYS A 121 -2.07 -17.21 23.21
N MET A 122 -3.26 -16.98 23.74
CA MET A 122 -3.39 -16.68 25.17
C MET A 122 -2.72 -17.82 25.95
N LYS A 123 -1.65 -17.50 26.64
CA LYS A 123 -1.21 -18.32 27.76
C LYS A 123 -2.32 -18.23 28.84
N LYS A 124 -2.95 -19.37 29.09
CA LYS A 124 -3.73 -19.55 30.31
C LYS A 124 -2.81 -19.52 31.53
#